data_25235ac38813daa0d8258dd1fb76c735
#
_entry.id   25235ac38813daa0d8258dd1fb76c735
#
_cell.length_a   1.000
_cell.length_b   1.000
_cell.length_c   1.000
_cell.angle_alpha   90.00
_cell.angle_beta   90.00
_cell.angle_gamma   90.00
#
_symmetry.space_group_name_H-M   'P 1'
#
loop_
_entity.id
_entity.type
_entity.pdbx_description
1 polymer ?
#
loop_
_entity_poly.entity_id
_entity_poly.type
_entity_poly.pdbx_seq_one_letter_code
_entity_poly.pdbx_strand_id
1 'polypeptide(L)'
;YQWILAAGRGAGSLGESTRTDLQLFNGAATDSTVTIGFRVARLADGSPAAQVPTATLTVPAGKVVSLPDVVKGLFGLDAAVGSMDVVSDPPVFAFARVTAADSGGGRHGYGSAALLGDSTAAPGSRAVFIQATDAGWDVMESELQLTNPTDGAAQVTVKAFDTEGAAVGSPLALAVGPKDVVRVPTAYYAVAGTGAPIGRLEVVPAEGSQAVFAALLRQDKKTGDADAVVPYIVPS
;
A
#
# COMPACT_ATOMS: atom_id res chain seq x y z
N TYR A 1 -17.03 -3.03 1.05
CA TYR A 1 -15.76 -2.95 1.78
C TYR A 1 -14.61 -2.93 0.78
N GLN A 2 -13.83 -1.86 0.79
CA GLN A 2 -12.77 -1.60 -0.16
C GLN A 2 -11.51 -1.15 0.56
N TRP A 3 -10.36 -1.29 -0.08
CA TRP A 3 -9.07 -0.88 0.49
C TRP A 3 -8.31 0.00 -0.49
N ILE A 4 -7.80 1.13 -0.01
CA ILE A 4 -6.80 1.95 -0.68
C ILE A 4 -5.47 1.63 -0.03
N LEU A 5 -4.57 1.04 -0.80
CA LEU A 5 -3.21 0.75 -0.37
C LEU A 5 -2.35 2.00 -0.56
N ALA A 6 -1.37 2.17 0.32
CA ALA A 6 -0.35 3.20 0.17
C ALA A 6 -0.87 4.65 0.13
N ALA A 7 -1.65 5.02 1.12
CA ALA A 7 -1.97 6.41 1.42
C ALA A 7 -0.95 7.01 2.38
N GLY A 8 -0.66 8.29 2.25
CA GLY A 8 0.32 8.92 3.15
C GLY A 8 0.29 10.44 3.17
N ARG A 9 0.90 10.97 4.22
CA ARG A 9 1.25 12.37 4.41
C ARG A 9 2.56 12.46 5.16
N GLY A 10 3.39 13.45 4.85
CA GLY A 10 4.64 13.71 5.55
C GLY A 10 5.77 14.13 4.62
N ALA A 11 6.97 14.22 5.15
CA ALA A 11 8.17 14.43 4.36
C ALA A 11 8.61 13.10 3.73
N GLY A 12 8.83 13.09 2.43
CA GLY A 12 9.48 11.99 1.74
C GLY A 12 10.99 11.95 1.99
N SER A 13 11.66 10.94 1.46
CA SER A 13 13.10 10.71 1.64
C SER A 13 13.97 11.83 1.03
N LEU A 14 13.44 12.56 0.07
CA LEU A 14 14.11 13.69 -0.60
C LEU A 14 13.66 15.06 -0.10
N GLY A 15 12.92 15.11 1.03
CA GLY A 15 12.40 16.36 1.61
C GLY A 15 11.14 16.89 0.94
N GLU A 16 10.54 16.13 0.02
CA GLU A 16 9.25 16.46 -0.59
C GLU A 16 8.11 16.34 0.42
N SER A 17 7.05 17.12 0.21
CA SER A 17 5.84 17.05 1.02
C SER A 17 4.80 16.16 0.35
N THR A 18 4.56 15.00 0.92
CA THR A 18 3.56 14.04 0.42
C THR A 18 2.20 14.29 1.03
N ARG A 19 1.14 14.16 0.25
CA ARG A 19 -0.25 14.17 0.69
C ARG A 19 -1.09 13.20 -0.13
N THR A 20 -2.22 12.78 0.45
CA THR A 20 -3.22 11.94 -0.23
C THR A 20 -4.54 12.68 -0.34
N ASP A 21 -5.04 12.84 -1.56
CA ASP A 21 -6.40 13.31 -1.85
C ASP A 21 -7.26 12.07 -2.12
N LEU A 22 -8.49 12.02 -1.56
CA LEU A 22 -9.44 10.92 -1.74
C LEU A 22 -10.70 11.44 -2.45
N GLN A 23 -11.17 10.68 -3.44
CA GLN A 23 -12.44 10.91 -4.11
C GLN A 23 -13.36 9.71 -3.89
N LEU A 24 -14.61 10.00 -3.59
CA LEU A 24 -15.68 9.02 -3.38
C LEU A 24 -16.81 9.36 -4.34
N PHE A 25 -17.22 8.40 -5.17
CA PHE A 25 -18.37 8.55 -6.06
C PHE A 25 -19.50 7.60 -5.63
N ASN A 26 -20.65 8.15 -5.36
CA ASN A 26 -21.87 7.39 -5.13
C ASN A 26 -22.69 7.27 -6.42
N GLY A 27 -22.68 6.10 -7.04
CA GLY A 27 -23.49 5.83 -8.25
C GLY A 27 -24.91 5.37 -7.97
N ALA A 28 -25.32 5.23 -6.69
CA ALA A 28 -26.67 4.81 -6.32
C ALA A 28 -27.68 5.98 -6.41
N ALA A 29 -28.96 5.64 -6.34
CA ALA A 29 -30.07 6.61 -6.33
C ALA A 29 -30.36 7.21 -4.94
N THR A 30 -29.71 6.71 -3.89
CA THR A 30 -29.83 7.17 -2.51
C THR A 30 -28.47 7.61 -1.96
N ASP A 31 -28.48 8.43 -0.93
CA ASP A 31 -27.27 8.84 -0.23
C ASP A 31 -26.56 7.62 0.38
N SER A 32 -25.23 7.62 0.37
CA SER A 32 -24.39 6.58 0.95
C SER A 32 -23.76 7.07 2.24
N THR A 33 -23.88 6.29 3.30
CA THR A 33 -23.08 6.48 4.53
C THR A 33 -21.74 5.76 4.35
N VAL A 34 -20.65 6.51 4.47
CA VAL A 34 -19.29 6.01 4.26
C VAL A 34 -18.48 6.16 5.54
N THR A 35 -17.93 5.06 6.03
CA THR A 35 -16.94 5.05 7.11
C THR A 35 -15.58 4.73 6.56
N ILE A 36 -14.59 5.57 6.88
CA ILE A 36 -13.21 5.42 6.45
C ILE A 36 -12.34 5.22 7.68
N GLY A 37 -11.57 4.14 7.71
CA GLY A 37 -10.53 3.90 8.70
C GLY A 37 -9.16 4.16 8.08
N PHE A 38 -8.23 4.77 8.81
CA PHE A 38 -6.84 4.91 8.39
C PHE A 38 -5.93 4.07 9.27
N ARG A 39 -5.30 3.08 8.68
CA ARG A 39 -4.41 2.14 9.36
C ARG A 39 -2.99 2.58 9.14
N VAL A 40 -2.42 3.21 10.17
CA VAL A 40 -1.03 3.67 10.14
C VAL A 40 -0.10 2.47 10.04
N ALA A 41 0.76 2.48 9.04
CA ALA A 41 1.71 1.42 8.82
C ALA A 41 2.84 1.48 9.86
N ARG A 42 3.26 0.31 10.33
CA ARG A 42 4.46 0.12 11.15
C ARG A 42 5.59 -0.49 10.32
N LEU A 43 6.81 -0.33 10.76
CA LEU A 43 7.95 -1.03 10.19
C LEU A 43 7.91 -2.52 10.58
N ALA A 44 8.56 -3.35 9.79
CA ALA A 44 8.67 -4.79 10.05
C ALA A 44 9.59 -5.14 11.25
N ASP A 45 9.99 -4.14 12.03
CA ASP A 45 10.86 -4.25 13.21
C ASP A 45 10.14 -4.67 14.50
N GLY A 46 8.82 -4.91 14.42
CA GLY A 46 8.01 -5.31 15.57
C GLY A 46 7.37 -4.16 16.36
N SER A 47 7.47 -2.93 15.89
CA SER A 47 6.74 -1.80 16.47
C SER A 47 5.25 -2.11 16.63
N PRO A 48 4.59 -1.67 17.72
CA PRO A 48 3.17 -1.95 17.92
C PRO A 48 2.31 -1.27 16.84
N ALA A 49 1.19 -1.91 16.50
CA ALA A 49 0.20 -1.32 15.61
C ALA A 49 -0.31 0.01 16.21
N ALA A 50 -0.41 1.03 15.37
CA ALA A 50 -0.96 2.32 15.78
C ALA A 50 -2.48 2.24 15.93
N GLN A 51 -3.06 3.17 16.68
CA GLN A 51 -4.51 3.34 16.70
C GLN A 51 -5.02 3.62 15.28
N VAL A 52 -6.22 3.12 14.97
CA VAL A 52 -6.90 3.32 13.70
C VAL A 52 -7.91 4.46 13.86
N PRO A 53 -7.59 5.70 13.49
CA PRO A 53 -8.59 6.74 13.44
C PRO A 53 -9.63 6.42 12.37
N THR A 54 -10.90 6.67 12.70
CA THR A 54 -12.04 6.48 11.80
C THR A 54 -12.84 7.75 11.66
N ALA A 55 -13.46 7.94 10.49
CA ALA A 55 -14.37 9.05 10.25
C ALA A 55 -15.55 8.57 9.40
N THR A 56 -16.72 9.15 9.65
CA THR A 56 -17.94 8.84 8.89
C THR A 56 -18.46 10.11 8.21
N LEU A 57 -18.87 9.96 6.96
CA LEU A 57 -19.43 11.03 6.15
C LEU A 57 -20.56 10.52 5.25
N THR A 58 -21.32 11.43 4.67
CA THR A 58 -22.35 11.11 3.67
C THR A 58 -21.86 11.51 2.28
N VAL A 59 -22.02 10.61 1.32
CA VAL A 59 -21.83 10.89 -0.11
C VAL A 59 -23.21 10.91 -0.78
N PRO A 60 -23.71 12.08 -1.21
CA PRO A 60 -25.05 12.19 -1.77
C PRO A 60 -25.22 11.38 -3.05
N ALA A 61 -26.46 10.97 -3.35
CA ALA A 61 -26.82 10.21 -4.54
C ALA A 61 -26.31 10.86 -5.83
N GLY A 62 -25.62 10.09 -6.66
CA GLY A 62 -25.07 10.55 -7.95
C GLY A 62 -23.96 11.60 -7.85
N LYS A 63 -23.35 11.82 -6.67
CA LYS A 63 -22.32 12.84 -6.47
C LYS A 63 -20.94 12.27 -6.21
N VAL A 64 -19.95 13.12 -6.49
CA VAL A 64 -18.56 12.93 -6.07
C VAL A 64 -18.28 13.83 -4.87
N VAL A 65 -17.69 13.24 -3.82
CA VAL A 65 -17.13 13.96 -2.68
C VAL A 65 -15.62 13.90 -2.78
N SER A 66 -14.94 15.05 -2.76
CA SER A 66 -13.49 15.17 -2.78
C SER A 66 -12.98 15.56 -1.40
N LEU A 67 -12.05 14.82 -0.87
CA LEU A 67 -11.41 15.00 0.43
C LEU A 67 -9.93 15.30 0.20
N PRO A 68 -9.55 16.58 0.07
CA PRO A 68 -8.15 16.96 -0.11
C PRO A 68 -7.38 16.69 1.17
N ASP A 69 -6.14 16.18 1.01
CA ASP A 69 -5.25 15.89 2.13
C ASP A 69 -5.95 15.09 3.24
N VAL A 70 -6.56 13.97 2.84
CA VAL A 70 -7.46 13.18 3.70
C VAL A 70 -6.79 12.73 5.01
N VAL A 71 -5.48 12.48 5.01
CA VAL A 71 -4.74 12.04 6.20
C VAL A 71 -4.71 13.14 7.26
N LYS A 72 -4.51 14.39 6.87
CA LYS A 72 -4.61 15.52 7.79
C LYS A 72 -6.04 15.99 7.98
N GLY A 73 -6.75 16.23 6.87
CA GLY A 73 -8.06 16.86 6.89
C GLY A 73 -9.13 16.04 7.63
N LEU A 74 -9.07 14.71 7.50
CA LEU A 74 -10.07 13.82 8.11
C LEU A 74 -9.58 13.19 9.42
N PHE A 75 -8.29 12.84 9.51
CA PHE A 75 -7.74 12.11 10.66
C PHE A 75 -6.83 12.95 11.56
N GLY A 76 -6.50 14.19 11.18
CA GLY A 76 -5.68 15.08 11.99
C GLY A 76 -4.21 14.70 12.08
N LEU A 77 -3.72 13.79 11.21
CA LEU A 77 -2.35 13.30 11.25
C LEU A 77 -1.44 14.15 10.36
N ASP A 78 -0.37 14.69 10.92
CA ASP A 78 0.59 15.52 10.20
C ASP A 78 1.65 14.70 9.44
N ALA A 79 1.96 13.50 9.92
CA ALA A 79 2.88 12.57 9.28
C ALA A 79 2.44 11.13 9.54
N ALA A 80 1.99 10.44 8.50
CA ALA A 80 1.61 9.04 8.58
C ALA A 80 1.56 8.42 7.17
N VAL A 81 1.90 7.15 7.08
CA VAL A 81 1.76 6.31 5.87
C VAL A 81 0.96 5.08 6.26
N GLY A 82 0.16 4.55 5.35
CA GLY A 82 -0.65 3.38 5.65
C GLY A 82 -1.66 3.03 4.58
N SER A 83 -2.70 2.33 4.98
CA SER A 83 -3.83 1.97 4.12
C SER A 83 -5.13 2.55 4.67
N MET A 84 -6.08 2.83 3.79
CA MET A 84 -7.45 3.19 4.19
C MET A 84 -8.40 2.04 3.86
N ASP A 85 -9.26 1.70 4.83
CA ASP A 85 -10.43 0.88 4.57
C ASP A 85 -11.66 1.76 4.43
N VAL A 86 -12.48 1.45 3.42
CA VAL A 86 -13.70 2.20 3.07
C VAL A 86 -14.88 1.25 3.14
N VAL A 87 -15.77 1.49 4.07
CA VAL A 87 -17.03 0.76 4.26
C VAL A 87 -18.18 1.68 3.92
N SER A 88 -19.08 1.27 3.07
CA SER A 88 -20.19 2.10 2.60
C SER A 88 -21.45 1.31 2.31
N ASP A 89 -22.59 1.96 2.56
CA ASP A 89 -23.91 1.45 2.20
C ASP A 89 -24.80 2.63 1.73
N PRO A 90 -25.29 2.60 0.48
CA PRO A 90 -24.89 1.73 -0.62
C PRO A 90 -23.39 1.86 -1.01
N PRO A 91 -22.83 0.90 -1.78
CA PRO A 91 -21.42 0.93 -2.18
C PRO A 91 -21.06 2.20 -2.96
N VAL A 92 -19.89 2.76 -2.66
CA VAL A 92 -19.27 3.87 -3.42
C VAL A 92 -18.05 3.38 -4.18
N PHE A 93 -17.62 4.13 -5.20
CA PHE A 93 -16.30 3.97 -5.81
C PHE A 93 -15.32 4.92 -5.11
N ALA A 94 -14.19 4.40 -4.70
CA ALA A 94 -13.15 5.18 -4.04
C ALA A 94 -11.87 5.20 -4.88
N PHE A 95 -11.25 6.37 -4.99
CA PHE A 95 -10.00 6.60 -5.69
C PHE A 95 -9.13 7.56 -4.90
N ALA A 96 -7.89 7.20 -4.66
CA ALA A 96 -6.93 8.08 -4.02
C ALA A 96 -5.85 8.54 -5.00
N ARG A 97 -5.39 9.76 -4.82
CA ARG A 97 -4.21 10.32 -5.48
C ARG A 97 -3.20 10.73 -4.43
N VAL A 98 -2.06 10.08 -4.45
CA VAL A 98 -0.91 10.48 -3.64
C VAL A 98 -0.05 11.41 -4.47
N THR A 99 0.26 12.58 -3.93
CA THR A 99 1.13 13.58 -4.60
C THR A 99 2.25 13.96 -3.65
N ALA A 100 3.44 14.08 -4.21
CA ALA A 100 4.59 14.68 -3.56
C ALA A 100 4.93 16.01 -4.25
N ALA A 101 5.28 17.02 -3.48
CA ALA A 101 5.76 18.31 -3.98
C ALA A 101 7.18 18.53 -3.49
N ASP A 102 8.11 18.73 -4.41
CA ASP A 102 9.49 19.08 -4.10
C ASP A 102 9.64 20.56 -3.72
N SER A 103 10.81 20.92 -3.21
CA SER A 103 11.13 22.31 -2.85
C SER A 103 11.22 23.25 -4.05
N GLY A 104 11.37 22.74 -5.25
CA GLY A 104 11.40 23.48 -6.52
C GLY A 104 10.01 23.72 -7.13
N GLY A 105 8.94 23.19 -6.48
CA GLY A 105 7.56 23.30 -6.94
C GLY A 105 7.14 22.24 -7.97
N GLY A 106 8.02 21.27 -8.26
CA GLY A 106 7.67 20.06 -9.02
C GLY A 106 6.64 19.22 -8.25
N ARG A 107 5.78 18.52 -8.97
CA ARG A 107 4.79 17.60 -8.38
C ARG A 107 4.82 16.28 -9.10
N HIS A 108 4.93 15.23 -8.34
CA HIS A 108 4.85 13.86 -8.81
C HIS A 108 3.84 13.08 -7.98
N GLY A 109 3.52 11.87 -8.38
CA GLY A 109 2.64 11.03 -7.59
C GLY A 109 1.93 9.97 -8.42
N TYR A 110 1.13 9.19 -7.74
CA TYR A 110 0.38 8.08 -8.34
C TYR A 110 -1.08 8.12 -7.92
N GLY A 111 -1.92 7.47 -8.76
CA GLY A 111 -3.30 7.17 -8.44
C GLY A 111 -3.43 5.74 -7.94
N SER A 112 -4.34 5.52 -6.99
CA SER A 112 -4.69 4.20 -6.47
C SER A 112 -6.20 4.06 -6.44
N ALA A 113 -6.74 3.16 -7.27
CA ALA A 113 -8.12 2.73 -7.13
C ALA A 113 -8.26 1.84 -5.89
N ALA A 114 -9.43 1.89 -5.26
CA ALA A 114 -9.71 0.99 -4.16
C ALA A 114 -9.81 -0.46 -4.66
N LEU A 115 -9.21 -1.37 -3.90
CA LEU A 115 -9.19 -2.81 -4.17
C LEU A 115 -10.28 -3.53 -3.38
N LEU A 116 -10.83 -4.58 -3.97
CA LEU A 116 -11.77 -5.50 -3.32
C LEU A 116 -11.00 -6.70 -2.73
N GLY A 117 -11.69 -7.49 -1.91
CA GLY A 117 -11.09 -8.63 -1.23
C GLY A 117 -10.52 -9.73 -2.15
N ASP A 118 -10.99 -9.82 -3.40
CA ASP A 118 -10.47 -10.74 -4.41
C ASP A 118 -9.07 -10.39 -4.94
N SER A 119 -8.60 -9.17 -4.65
CA SER A 119 -7.24 -8.72 -4.98
C SER A 119 -6.20 -9.08 -3.91
N THR A 120 -6.55 -9.92 -2.92
CA THR A 120 -5.62 -10.39 -1.88
C THR A 120 -4.84 -11.62 -2.33
N ALA A 121 -3.58 -11.75 -1.87
CA ALA A 121 -2.91 -13.05 -1.84
C ALA A 121 -3.44 -13.85 -0.65
N ALA A 122 -3.98 -15.03 -0.92
CA ALA A 122 -4.50 -15.97 0.06
C ALA A 122 -3.58 -17.22 0.15
N PRO A 123 -3.70 -18.05 1.18
CA PRO A 123 -3.08 -19.38 1.19
C PRO A 123 -3.38 -20.16 -0.09
N GLY A 124 -2.37 -20.78 -0.71
CA GLY A 124 -2.50 -21.40 -2.03
C GLY A 124 -2.37 -20.44 -3.21
N SER A 125 -2.05 -19.17 -2.97
CA SER A 125 -1.68 -18.20 -3.98
C SER A 125 -0.48 -17.36 -3.54
N ARG A 126 0.08 -16.58 -4.46
CA ARG A 126 1.17 -15.64 -4.18
C ARG A 126 0.93 -14.33 -4.91
N ALA A 127 1.36 -13.23 -4.31
CA ALA A 127 1.45 -11.93 -4.97
C ALA A 127 2.83 -11.80 -5.61
N VAL A 128 2.88 -11.52 -6.91
CA VAL A 128 4.12 -11.44 -7.70
C VAL A 128 4.31 -10.02 -8.20
N PHE A 129 5.43 -9.41 -7.85
CA PHE A 129 5.87 -8.12 -8.35
C PHE A 129 7.04 -8.32 -9.31
N ILE A 130 6.85 -7.97 -10.56
CA ILE A 130 7.93 -7.90 -11.54
C ILE A 130 8.63 -6.55 -11.46
N GLN A 131 9.92 -6.50 -11.81
CA GLN A 131 10.73 -5.27 -11.69
C GLN A 131 10.71 -4.68 -10.28
N ALA A 132 10.85 -5.54 -9.28
CA ALA A 132 10.83 -5.13 -7.87
C ALA A 132 12.04 -4.26 -7.49
N THR A 133 13.06 -4.23 -8.33
CA THR A 133 14.23 -3.36 -8.22
C THR A 133 14.77 -3.00 -9.60
N ASP A 134 15.57 -1.98 -9.63
CA ASP A 134 16.35 -1.53 -10.78
C ASP A 134 17.84 -1.64 -10.45
N ALA A 135 18.34 -2.88 -10.36
CA ALA A 135 19.78 -3.12 -10.23
C ALA A 135 20.50 -2.62 -11.50
N GLY A 136 21.26 -1.57 -11.36
CA GLY A 136 21.80 -0.79 -12.48
C GLY A 136 21.19 0.60 -12.58
N TRP A 137 20.10 0.86 -11.88
CA TRP A 137 19.56 2.19 -11.65
C TRP A 137 19.80 2.53 -10.18
N ASP A 138 20.90 3.15 -9.86
CA ASP A 138 21.24 3.61 -8.50
C ASP A 138 20.23 4.62 -7.91
N VAL A 139 19.08 4.73 -8.55
CA VAL A 139 18.12 5.79 -8.34
C VAL A 139 16.76 5.33 -7.84
N MET A 140 16.39 4.05 -8.00
CA MET A 140 15.08 3.56 -7.57
C MET A 140 15.14 2.96 -6.17
N GLU A 141 14.17 3.30 -5.37
CA GLU A 141 13.91 2.69 -4.06
C GLU A 141 12.54 2.01 -4.09
N SER A 142 12.46 0.81 -3.54
CA SER A 142 11.20 0.09 -3.42
C SER A 142 10.84 -0.18 -1.96
N GLU A 143 9.58 -0.04 -1.63
CA GLU A 143 9.02 -0.37 -0.33
C GLU A 143 7.84 -1.31 -0.52
N LEU A 144 7.86 -2.45 0.16
CA LEU A 144 6.72 -3.36 0.19
C LEU A 144 5.79 -2.98 1.35
N GLN A 145 4.52 -2.77 1.05
CA GLN A 145 3.47 -2.60 2.04
C GLN A 145 2.54 -3.81 2.02
N LEU A 146 2.35 -4.41 3.20
CA LEU A 146 1.45 -5.53 3.43
C LEU A 146 0.29 -5.07 4.31
N THR A 147 -0.94 -5.32 3.87
CA THR A 147 -2.15 -4.97 4.61
C THR A 147 -2.97 -6.22 4.86
N ASN A 148 -3.21 -6.53 6.11
CA ASN A 148 -4.10 -7.62 6.51
C ASN A 148 -5.53 -7.09 6.67
N PRO A 149 -6.48 -7.45 5.78
CA PRO A 149 -7.85 -6.97 5.88
C PRO A 149 -8.71 -7.76 6.87
N THR A 150 -8.17 -8.82 7.49
CA THR A 150 -8.92 -9.79 8.29
C THR A 150 -8.80 -9.55 9.80
N ASP A 151 -9.60 -10.26 10.59
CA ASP A 151 -9.56 -10.20 12.04
C ASP A 151 -8.60 -11.25 12.67
N GLY A 152 -7.96 -12.08 11.85
CA GLY A 152 -6.91 -13.01 12.24
C GLY A 152 -5.53 -12.53 11.81
N ALA A 153 -4.48 -13.02 12.45
CA ALA A 153 -3.11 -12.69 12.04
C ALA A 153 -2.72 -13.42 10.74
N ALA A 154 -2.00 -12.74 9.86
CA ALA A 154 -1.42 -13.31 8.67
C ALA A 154 0.07 -13.60 8.88
N GLN A 155 0.52 -14.75 8.40
CA GLN A 155 1.93 -15.12 8.29
C GLN A 155 2.30 -15.16 6.82
N VAL A 156 3.31 -14.42 6.43
CA VAL A 156 3.75 -14.34 5.04
C VAL A 156 5.25 -14.53 4.92
N THR A 157 5.68 -15.06 3.79
CA THR A 157 7.09 -15.15 3.43
C THR A 157 7.32 -14.31 2.17
N VAL A 158 8.26 -13.38 2.24
CA VAL A 158 8.71 -12.60 1.08
C VAL A 158 9.97 -13.27 0.51
N LYS A 159 9.95 -13.52 -0.79
CA LYS A 159 11.06 -14.17 -1.53
C LYS A 159 11.48 -13.29 -2.70
N ALA A 160 12.77 -13.28 -3.01
CA ALA A 160 13.32 -12.61 -4.18
C ALA A 160 13.87 -13.63 -5.18
N PHE A 161 13.76 -13.30 -6.44
CA PHE A 161 14.25 -14.11 -7.56
C PHE A 161 14.92 -13.18 -8.57
N ASP A 162 15.95 -13.68 -9.25
CA ASP A 162 16.59 -12.99 -10.37
C ASP A 162 15.77 -13.08 -11.67
N THR A 163 16.31 -12.56 -12.76
CA THR A 163 15.67 -12.58 -14.09
C THR A 163 15.57 -13.98 -14.68
N GLU A 164 16.42 -14.92 -14.24
CA GLU A 164 16.46 -16.31 -14.70
C GLU A 164 15.53 -17.20 -13.87
N GLY A 165 14.97 -16.65 -12.79
CA GLY A 165 14.04 -17.33 -11.90
C GLY A 165 14.72 -18.10 -10.77
N ALA A 166 16.02 -17.94 -10.56
CA ALA A 166 16.70 -18.49 -9.41
C ALA A 166 16.39 -17.67 -8.15
N ALA A 167 16.18 -18.33 -7.01
CA ALA A 167 15.98 -17.67 -5.73
C ALA A 167 17.28 -16.96 -5.31
N VAL A 168 17.16 -15.71 -4.86
CA VAL A 168 18.29 -14.90 -4.40
C VAL A 168 18.08 -14.44 -2.96
N GLY A 169 19.17 -14.41 -2.19
CA GLY A 169 19.17 -13.99 -0.80
C GLY A 169 18.48 -14.97 0.14
N SER A 170 17.90 -14.45 1.21
CA SER A 170 17.20 -15.23 2.25
C SER A 170 15.75 -14.80 2.36
N PRO A 171 14.81 -15.73 2.37
CA PRO A 171 13.39 -15.40 2.56
C PRO A 171 13.15 -14.62 3.87
N LEU A 172 12.32 -13.59 3.81
CA LEU A 172 11.93 -12.79 4.95
C LEU A 172 10.54 -13.24 5.45
N ALA A 173 10.48 -13.78 6.67
CA ALA A 173 9.23 -14.14 7.31
C ALA A 173 8.65 -12.95 8.08
N LEU A 174 7.37 -12.66 7.90
CA LEU A 174 6.67 -11.54 8.49
C LEU A 174 5.32 -11.96 9.09
N ALA A 175 4.99 -11.38 10.23
CA ALA A 175 3.66 -11.45 10.83
C ALA A 175 2.94 -10.11 10.63
N VAL A 176 1.77 -10.16 10.02
CA VAL A 176 0.88 -9.00 9.86
C VAL A 176 -0.33 -9.21 10.76
N GLY A 177 -0.43 -8.43 11.82
CA GLY A 177 -1.51 -8.52 12.81
C GLY A 177 -2.91 -8.35 12.19
N PRO A 178 -3.98 -8.61 12.95
CA PRO A 178 -5.34 -8.33 12.50
C PRO A 178 -5.54 -6.87 12.13
N LYS A 179 -6.09 -6.59 10.96
CA LYS A 179 -6.32 -5.22 10.46
C LYS A 179 -5.08 -4.32 10.48
N ASP A 180 -3.89 -4.90 10.41
CA ASP A 180 -2.60 -4.22 10.52
C ASP A 180 -1.98 -3.94 9.15
N VAL A 181 -1.06 -2.99 9.12
CA VAL A 181 -0.26 -2.63 7.95
C VAL A 181 1.22 -2.66 8.31
N VAL A 182 2.00 -3.41 7.56
CA VAL A 182 3.45 -3.56 7.76
C VAL A 182 4.18 -3.05 6.53
N ARG A 183 5.24 -2.27 6.73
CA ARG A 183 6.14 -1.76 5.69
C ARG A 183 7.50 -2.44 5.79
N VAL A 184 8.03 -2.80 4.63
CA VAL A 184 9.40 -3.30 4.46
C VAL A 184 10.13 -2.33 3.54
N PRO A 185 10.88 -1.38 4.07
CA PRO A 185 11.71 -0.47 3.26
C PRO A 185 12.75 -1.25 2.47
N THR A 186 13.13 -0.76 1.30
CA THR A 186 14.11 -1.40 0.42
C THR A 186 13.86 -2.90 0.23
N ALA A 187 12.58 -3.26 0.00
CA ALA A 187 12.06 -4.62 0.15
C ALA A 187 12.85 -5.67 -0.64
N TYR A 188 13.24 -5.36 -1.88
CA TYR A 188 14.01 -6.31 -2.65
C TYR A 188 15.39 -6.57 -2.01
N TYR A 189 16.12 -5.53 -1.64
CA TYR A 189 17.44 -5.67 -1.03
C TYR A 189 17.38 -6.24 0.39
N ALA A 190 16.27 -6.03 1.11
CA ALA A 190 16.06 -6.67 2.42
C ALA A 190 16.02 -8.21 2.32
N VAL A 191 15.60 -8.75 1.16
CA VAL A 191 15.53 -10.18 0.89
C VAL A 191 16.73 -10.67 0.09
N ALA A 192 17.05 -10.00 -1.03
CA ALA A 192 18.05 -10.43 -2.00
C ALA A 192 19.48 -10.06 -1.60
N GLY A 193 19.64 -9.06 -0.72
CA GLY A 193 20.94 -8.46 -0.42
C GLY A 193 21.32 -7.33 -1.37
N THR A 194 22.23 -6.47 -0.94
CA THR A 194 22.72 -5.34 -1.75
C THR A 194 23.51 -5.83 -2.96
N GLY A 195 23.28 -5.20 -4.12
CA GLY A 195 23.96 -5.56 -5.37
C GLY A 195 23.34 -6.76 -6.11
N ALA A 196 22.23 -7.30 -5.63
CA ALA A 196 21.50 -8.35 -6.34
C ALA A 196 20.97 -7.84 -7.70
N PRO A 197 20.95 -8.70 -8.74
CA PRO A 197 20.43 -8.31 -10.05
C PRO A 197 18.94 -8.00 -10.00
N ILE A 198 18.45 -7.29 -11.01
CA ILE A 198 17.01 -7.03 -11.21
C ILE A 198 16.25 -8.36 -11.19
N GLY A 199 15.09 -8.35 -10.56
CA GLY A 199 14.29 -9.55 -10.47
C GLY A 199 12.87 -9.28 -10.01
N ARG A 200 12.24 -10.28 -9.43
CA ARG A 200 10.88 -10.19 -8.90
C ARG A 200 10.84 -10.46 -7.39
N LEU A 201 9.82 -9.91 -6.74
CA LEU A 201 9.42 -10.28 -5.38
C LEU A 201 8.16 -11.15 -5.42
N GLU A 202 8.11 -12.11 -4.54
CA GLU A 202 6.91 -12.89 -4.28
C GLU A 202 6.54 -12.79 -2.80
N VAL A 203 5.26 -12.52 -2.53
CA VAL A 203 4.67 -12.57 -1.19
C VAL A 203 3.79 -13.80 -1.12
N VAL A 204 4.14 -14.72 -0.23
CA VAL A 204 3.50 -16.03 -0.11
C VAL A 204 2.88 -16.17 1.28
N PRO A 205 1.56 -16.11 1.41
CA PRO A 205 0.89 -16.42 2.69
C PRO A 205 1.12 -17.89 3.07
N ALA A 206 1.37 -18.13 4.35
CA ALA A 206 1.52 -19.47 4.86
C ALA A 206 0.21 -20.27 4.79
N GLU A 207 0.30 -21.58 4.70
CA GLU A 207 -0.86 -22.46 4.78
C GLU A 207 -1.63 -22.24 6.10
N GLY A 208 -2.94 -22.18 6.04
CA GLY A 208 -3.79 -21.89 7.21
C GLY A 208 -3.73 -20.45 7.72
N SER A 209 -2.97 -19.58 7.08
CA SER A 209 -2.85 -18.16 7.41
C SER A 209 -4.03 -17.35 6.86
N GLN A 210 -4.03 -16.04 7.12
CA GLN A 210 -4.98 -15.09 6.55
C GLN A 210 -4.45 -14.51 5.22
N ALA A 211 -5.38 -14.03 4.39
CA ALA A 211 -5.05 -13.33 3.16
C ALA A 211 -4.50 -11.93 3.45
N VAL A 212 -3.65 -11.42 2.55
CA VAL A 212 -3.10 -10.07 2.63
C VAL A 212 -3.21 -9.35 1.29
N PHE A 213 -3.43 -8.05 1.35
CA PHE A 213 -3.07 -7.18 0.23
C PHE A 213 -1.57 -6.91 0.26
N ALA A 214 -0.99 -6.78 -0.91
CA ALA A 214 0.39 -6.36 -1.07
C ALA A 214 0.46 -5.23 -2.10
N ALA A 215 1.28 -4.23 -1.85
CA ALA A 215 1.61 -3.17 -2.80
C ALA A 215 3.11 -2.90 -2.75
N LEU A 216 3.71 -2.65 -3.89
CA LEU A 216 5.10 -2.23 -4.00
C LEU A 216 5.12 -0.76 -4.39
N LEU A 217 5.62 0.08 -3.50
CA LEU A 217 5.87 1.49 -3.77
C LEU A 217 7.27 1.62 -4.33
N ARG A 218 7.42 2.30 -5.45
CA ARG A 218 8.71 2.59 -6.06
C ARG A 218 8.88 4.09 -6.17
N GLN A 219 10.07 4.57 -5.88
CA GLN A 219 10.41 5.99 -5.98
C GLN A 219 11.75 6.16 -6.66
N ASP A 220 11.81 7.01 -7.67
CA ASP A 220 13.05 7.50 -8.25
C ASP A 220 13.68 8.53 -7.30
N LYS A 221 14.88 8.23 -6.81
CA LYS A 221 15.60 9.08 -5.85
C LYS A 221 16.12 10.39 -6.42
N LYS A 222 16.20 10.52 -7.75
CA LYS A 222 16.65 11.73 -8.42
C LYS A 222 15.51 12.67 -8.74
N THR A 223 14.42 12.12 -9.24
CA THR A 223 13.27 12.92 -9.68
C THR A 223 12.18 13.02 -8.64
N GLY A 224 12.13 12.07 -7.68
CA GLY A 224 11.05 11.92 -6.72
C GLY A 224 9.81 11.26 -7.31
N ASP A 225 9.81 10.91 -8.61
CA ASP A 225 8.70 10.21 -9.23
C ASP A 225 8.42 8.90 -8.52
N ALA A 226 7.17 8.68 -8.19
CA ALA A 226 6.74 7.49 -7.47
C ALA A 226 5.58 6.80 -8.18
N ASP A 227 5.54 5.49 -8.07
CA ASP A 227 4.39 4.69 -8.48
C ASP A 227 4.03 3.66 -7.39
N ALA A 228 2.79 3.17 -7.46
CA ALA A 228 2.33 2.05 -6.65
C ALA A 228 1.98 0.89 -7.57
N VAL A 229 2.73 -0.17 -7.45
CA VAL A 229 2.54 -1.39 -8.25
C VAL A 229 1.66 -2.36 -7.47
N VAL A 230 0.55 -2.75 -8.08
CA VAL A 230 -0.28 -3.87 -7.62
C VAL A 230 0.30 -5.17 -8.16
N PRO A 231 0.31 -6.26 -7.37
CA PRO A 231 0.88 -7.52 -7.82
C PRO A 231 -0.04 -8.27 -8.79
N TYR A 232 0.56 -9.20 -9.51
CA TYR A 232 -0.18 -10.30 -10.11
C TYR A 232 -0.46 -11.35 -9.03
N ILE A 233 -1.71 -11.74 -8.87
CA ILE A 233 -2.08 -12.86 -7.98
C ILE A 233 -2.03 -14.14 -8.80
N VAL A 234 -1.15 -15.05 -8.40
CA VAL A 234 -0.87 -16.30 -9.12
C VAL A 234 -1.14 -17.48 -8.18
N PRO A 235 -1.87 -18.52 -8.60
CA PRO A 235 -2.00 -19.76 -7.84
C PRO A 235 -0.61 -20.37 -7.57
N SER A 236 -0.46 -21.01 -6.41
CA SER A 236 0.79 -21.66 -5.98
C SER A 236 0.87 -23.09 -6.50
#